data_494e08411c85ec377aa39b3d8d5b3310
#
_entry.id   494e08411c85ec377aa39b3d8d5b3310
#
_cell.length_a   1.000
_cell.length_b   1.000
_cell.length_c   1.000
_cell.angle_alpha   90.00
_cell.angle_beta   90.00
_cell.angle_gamma   90.00
#
_symmetry.space_group_name_H-M   'P 1'
#
loop_
_entity.id
_entity.type
_entity.pdbx_description
1 polymer ?
#
loop_
_entity_poly.entity_id
_entity_poly.type
_entity_poly.pdbx_seq_one_letter_code
_entity_poly.pdbx_strand_id
1 'polypeptide(L)'
;MITAIDIHTHPSDACTHRRQGEWLEQAERYFKQPQAEITLDQQADLYRERDMLAVVLALDEESVTGRPPDSNDEIAAAVERNSDVLIGFGSVDPAKGVLAVREVHRCVEDLGLRGMKFMPLTQAFFVDNPSVRPVFEACANLS
;
A
#
# COMPACT_ATOMS: atom_id res chain seq x y z
N MET A 1 18.44 -1.80 18.22
CA MET A 1 17.18 -1.43 18.98
C MET A 1 16.38 -0.53 18.08
N ILE A 2 15.08 -0.81 17.88
CA ILE A 2 14.23 0.04 17.00
C ILE A 2 14.10 1.44 17.60
N THR A 3 14.44 2.44 16.79
CA THR A 3 14.47 3.87 17.19
C THR A 3 13.34 4.69 16.62
N ALA A 4 12.75 4.24 15.48
CA ALA A 4 11.65 4.94 14.81
C ALA A 4 10.81 3.97 13.97
N ILE A 5 9.62 4.41 13.60
CA ILE A 5 8.74 3.73 12.65
C ILE A 5 8.38 4.72 11.56
N ASP A 6 8.70 4.38 10.31
CA ASP A 6 8.18 5.09 9.15
C ASP A 6 6.79 4.53 8.84
N ILE A 7 5.76 5.36 9.02
CA ILE A 7 4.36 4.94 8.84
C ILE A 7 3.85 5.14 7.41
N HIS A 8 4.68 5.58 6.47
CA HIS A 8 4.22 5.91 5.12
C HIS A 8 5.28 5.65 4.06
N THR A 9 5.46 4.39 3.69
CA THR A 9 6.30 4.04 2.55
C THR A 9 5.53 3.19 1.54
N HIS A 10 5.98 3.15 0.32
CA HIS A 10 5.35 2.43 -0.80
C HIS A 10 6.37 1.52 -1.47
N PRO A 11 5.93 0.47 -2.18
CA PRO A 11 6.80 -0.26 -3.11
C PRO A 11 7.41 0.70 -4.13
N SER A 12 8.65 0.48 -4.51
CA SER A 12 9.39 1.31 -5.48
C SER A 12 10.18 0.46 -6.48
N ASP A 13 9.69 -0.73 -6.78
CA ASP A 13 10.32 -1.62 -7.75
C ASP A 13 9.98 -1.25 -9.20
N ALA A 14 10.64 -1.91 -10.14
CA ALA A 14 10.45 -1.69 -11.57
C ALA A 14 8.98 -1.86 -12.03
N CYS A 15 8.21 -2.74 -11.39
CA CYS A 15 6.80 -2.93 -11.71
C CYS A 15 5.98 -1.72 -11.27
N THR A 16 6.20 -1.26 -10.04
CA THR A 16 5.58 -0.06 -9.48
C THR A 16 5.92 1.18 -10.31
N HIS A 17 7.19 1.38 -10.67
CA HIS A 17 7.62 2.50 -11.51
C HIS A 17 6.93 2.49 -12.88
N ARG A 18 6.83 1.33 -13.53
CA ARG A 18 6.10 1.22 -14.81
C ARG A 18 4.61 1.55 -14.68
N ARG A 19 3.95 1.13 -13.58
CA ARG A 19 2.54 1.45 -13.34
C ARG A 19 2.32 2.93 -13.09
N GLN A 20 3.23 3.58 -12.37
CA GLN A 20 3.14 5.00 -12.04
C GLN A 20 3.36 5.88 -13.27
N GLY A 21 4.24 5.49 -14.21
CA GLY A 21 4.45 6.16 -15.49
C GLY A 21 4.64 7.67 -15.35
N GLU A 22 3.86 8.45 -16.09
CA GLU A 22 3.94 9.92 -16.08
C GLU A 22 3.77 10.55 -14.70
N TRP A 23 3.01 9.91 -13.80
CA TRP A 23 2.87 10.40 -12.44
C TRP A 23 4.21 10.39 -11.69
N LEU A 24 4.99 9.33 -11.85
CA LEU A 24 6.33 9.23 -11.25
C LEU A 24 7.24 10.35 -11.78
N GLU A 25 7.26 10.56 -13.10
CA GLU A 25 8.07 11.63 -13.72
C GLU A 25 7.67 13.02 -13.19
N GLN A 26 6.37 13.26 -13.01
CA GLN A 26 5.88 14.51 -12.45
C GLN A 26 6.26 14.67 -10.97
N ALA A 27 6.19 13.60 -10.18
CA ALA A 27 6.60 13.59 -8.78
C ALA A 27 8.10 13.87 -8.65
N GLU A 28 8.94 13.18 -9.42
CA GLU A 28 10.40 13.40 -9.44
C GLU A 28 10.76 14.85 -9.81
N ARG A 29 10.05 15.40 -10.81
CA ARG A 29 10.24 16.80 -11.21
C ARG A 29 9.82 17.79 -10.12
N TYR A 30 8.70 17.50 -9.45
CA TYR A 30 8.17 18.36 -8.37
C TYR A 30 9.08 18.33 -7.15
N PHE A 31 9.47 17.14 -6.69
CA PHE A 31 10.33 16.95 -5.52
C PHE A 31 11.82 17.16 -5.83
N LYS A 32 12.19 17.33 -7.12
CA LYS A 32 13.57 17.48 -7.61
C LYS A 32 14.49 16.34 -7.14
N GLN A 33 13.95 15.16 -7.05
CA GLN A 33 14.65 13.97 -6.59
C GLN A 33 14.17 12.75 -7.35
N PRO A 34 15.08 11.99 -7.99
CA PRO A 34 14.71 10.72 -8.60
C PRO A 34 14.29 9.71 -7.53
N GLN A 35 13.27 8.93 -7.83
CA GLN A 35 12.87 7.81 -6.99
C GLN A 35 13.79 6.62 -7.24
N ALA A 36 14.32 6.05 -6.18
CA ALA A 36 15.15 4.86 -6.31
C ALA A 36 14.29 3.66 -6.71
N GLU A 37 14.69 2.96 -7.77
CA GLU A 37 14.09 1.68 -8.13
C GLU A 37 14.73 0.58 -7.29
N ILE A 38 14.03 0.13 -6.25
CA ILE A 38 14.50 -0.89 -5.31
C ILE A 38 13.38 -1.88 -5.00
N THR A 39 13.74 -3.13 -4.76
CA THR A 39 12.79 -4.15 -4.29
C THR A 39 12.40 -3.91 -2.82
N LEU A 40 11.29 -4.53 -2.37
CA LEU A 40 10.90 -4.48 -0.96
C LEU A 40 11.94 -5.12 -0.04
N ASP A 41 12.66 -6.14 -0.51
CA ASP A 41 13.75 -6.75 0.27
C ASP A 41 14.94 -5.77 0.43
N GLN A 42 15.32 -5.05 -0.63
CA GLN A 42 16.34 -3.99 -0.55
C GLN A 42 15.87 -2.82 0.32
N GLN A 43 14.59 -2.46 0.24
CA GLN A 43 14.00 -1.45 1.11
C GLN A 43 14.06 -1.88 2.58
N ALA A 44 13.76 -3.15 2.88
CA ALA A 44 13.90 -3.72 4.21
C ALA A 44 15.33 -3.59 4.76
N ASP A 45 16.34 -3.86 3.91
CA ASP A 45 17.74 -3.70 4.32
C ASP A 45 18.09 -2.26 4.70
N LEU A 46 17.56 -1.27 3.97
CA LEU A 46 17.75 0.14 4.32
C LEU A 46 17.15 0.51 5.69
N TYR A 47 16.01 -0.10 6.06
CA TYR A 47 15.41 0.12 7.38
C TYR A 47 16.15 -0.61 8.49
N ARG A 48 16.69 -1.81 8.22
CA ARG A 48 17.57 -2.55 9.17
C ARG A 48 18.81 -1.74 9.52
N GLU A 49 19.49 -1.19 8.51
CA GLU A 49 20.69 -0.35 8.69
C GLU A 49 20.45 0.88 9.58
N ARG A 50 19.20 1.33 9.67
CA ARG A 50 18.80 2.51 10.42
C ARG A 50 18.14 2.21 11.77
N ASP A 51 18.04 0.95 12.14
CA ASP A 51 17.28 0.52 13.32
C ASP A 51 15.81 1.03 13.28
N MET A 52 15.15 0.96 12.12
CA MET A 52 13.78 1.45 11.91
C MET A 52 12.84 0.34 11.46
N LEU A 53 11.55 0.50 11.75
CA LEU A 53 10.47 -0.25 11.09
C LEU A 53 9.87 0.59 9.96
N ALA A 54 9.25 -0.08 8.99
CA ALA A 54 8.50 0.57 7.92
C ALA A 54 7.10 -0.05 7.77
N VAL A 55 6.09 0.82 7.62
CA VAL A 55 4.75 0.41 7.18
C VAL A 55 4.68 0.58 5.67
N VAL A 56 4.66 -0.55 4.96
CA VAL A 56 4.54 -0.60 3.49
C VAL A 56 3.08 -0.56 3.11
N LEU A 57 2.71 0.43 2.32
CA LEU A 57 1.34 0.74 1.92
C LEU A 57 1.12 0.37 0.46
N ALA A 58 0.15 -0.52 0.18
CA ALA A 58 -0.37 -0.73 -1.17
C ALA A 58 -1.22 0.46 -1.65
N LEU A 59 -1.41 0.58 -2.97
CA LEU A 59 -2.39 1.47 -3.59
C LEU A 59 -3.22 0.71 -4.62
N ASP A 60 -4.54 0.90 -4.58
CA ASP A 60 -5.50 0.41 -5.57
C ASP A 60 -6.37 1.58 -6.04
N GLU A 61 -6.03 2.12 -7.20
CA GLU A 61 -6.70 3.26 -7.83
C GLU A 61 -7.27 2.87 -9.21
N GLU A 62 -7.49 1.59 -9.43
CA GLU A 62 -7.77 1.03 -10.76
C GLU A 62 -9.02 1.63 -11.40
N SER A 63 -10.11 1.81 -10.63
CA SER A 63 -11.38 2.33 -11.18
C SER A 63 -11.27 3.76 -11.71
N VAL A 64 -10.34 4.55 -11.21
CA VAL A 64 -10.13 5.94 -11.63
C VAL A 64 -9.05 6.05 -12.70
N THR A 65 -7.95 5.32 -12.52
CA THR A 65 -6.75 5.49 -13.35
C THR A 65 -6.65 4.47 -14.48
N GLY A 66 -7.37 3.35 -14.39
CA GLY A 66 -7.22 2.19 -15.27
C GLY A 66 -5.90 1.45 -15.09
N ARG A 67 -5.06 1.86 -14.13
CA ARG A 67 -3.80 1.20 -13.83
C ARG A 67 -4.03 0.03 -12.87
N PRO A 68 -3.36 -1.13 -13.05
CA PRO A 68 -3.48 -2.23 -12.11
C PRO A 68 -2.99 -1.80 -10.71
N PRO A 69 -3.62 -2.34 -9.63
CA PRO A 69 -3.23 -2.03 -8.26
C PRO A 69 -1.84 -2.56 -7.91
N ASP A 70 -1.29 -2.08 -6.78
CA ASP A 70 -0.23 -2.79 -6.09
C ASP A 70 -0.75 -4.16 -5.63
N SER A 71 0.08 -5.18 -5.73
CA SER A 71 -0.30 -6.52 -5.32
C SER A 71 -0.25 -6.66 -3.79
N ASN A 72 -1.40 -6.88 -3.15
CA ASN A 72 -1.46 -7.21 -1.74
C ASN A 72 -0.69 -8.49 -1.42
N ASP A 73 -0.67 -9.47 -2.34
CA ASP A 73 0.07 -10.73 -2.21
C ASP A 73 1.59 -10.51 -2.23
N GLU A 74 2.10 -9.64 -3.12
CA GLU A 74 3.54 -9.33 -3.17
C GLU A 74 4.00 -8.59 -1.91
N ILE A 75 3.19 -7.67 -1.39
CA ILE A 75 3.47 -6.99 -0.12
C ILE A 75 3.46 -7.99 1.02
N ALA A 76 2.45 -8.85 1.12
CA ALA A 76 2.38 -9.87 2.17
C ALA A 76 3.59 -10.80 2.14
N ALA A 77 3.96 -11.30 0.96
CA ALA A 77 5.13 -12.15 0.79
C ALA A 77 6.45 -11.45 1.16
N ALA A 78 6.59 -10.16 0.84
CA ALA A 78 7.77 -9.38 1.24
C ALA A 78 7.81 -9.14 2.75
N VAL A 79 6.67 -8.86 3.37
CA VAL A 79 6.54 -8.70 4.83
C VAL A 79 6.84 -10.01 5.55
N GLU A 80 6.37 -11.15 5.04
CA GLU A 80 6.70 -12.46 5.63
C GLU A 80 8.21 -12.70 5.66
N ARG A 81 8.92 -12.40 4.56
CA ARG A 81 10.37 -12.53 4.49
C ARG A 81 11.14 -11.51 5.35
N ASN A 82 10.55 -10.37 5.65
CA ASN A 82 11.17 -9.24 6.31
C ASN A 82 10.38 -8.77 7.54
N SER A 83 9.75 -9.70 8.26
CA SER A 83 8.86 -9.42 9.39
C SER A 83 9.54 -8.78 10.60
N ASP A 84 10.86 -8.72 10.60
CA ASP A 84 11.68 -8.03 11.58
C ASP A 84 11.65 -6.49 11.42
N VAL A 85 11.36 -5.99 10.20
CA VAL A 85 11.39 -4.55 9.90
C VAL A 85 10.21 -4.05 9.08
N LEU A 86 9.47 -4.91 8.35
CA LEU A 86 8.33 -4.50 7.54
C LEU A 86 6.99 -4.85 8.19
N ILE A 87 6.04 -3.93 8.10
CA ILE A 87 4.63 -4.09 8.45
C ILE A 87 3.82 -3.80 7.18
N GLY A 88 2.97 -4.72 6.75
CA GLY A 88 2.21 -4.57 5.51
C GLY A 88 0.81 -4.02 5.74
N PHE A 89 0.43 -3.04 4.94
CA PHE A 89 -0.95 -2.57 4.80
C PHE A 89 -1.41 -2.81 3.37
N GLY A 90 -2.54 -3.47 3.22
CA GLY A 90 -3.18 -3.68 1.91
C GLY A 90 -3.91 -2.43 1.42
N SER A 91 -4.38 -2.48 0.19
CA SER A 91 -5.28 -1.48 -0.36
C SER A 91 -6.37 -2.14 -1.19
N VAL A 92 -7.51 -1.52 -1.23
CA VAL A 92 -8.64 -1.89 -2.10
C VAL A 92 -9.25 -0.61 -2.67
N ASP A 93 -9.75 -0.68 -3.89
CA ASP A 93 -10.55 0.39 -4.46
C ASP A 93 -12.01 0.23 -4.01
N PRO A 94 -12.56 1.16 -3.20
CA PRO A 94 -13.93 1.06 -2.70
C PRO A 94 -15.00 1.02 -3.81
N ALA A 95 -14.70 1.54 -4.99
CA ALA A 95 -15.61 1.50 -6.14
C ALA A 95 -15.88 0.06 -6.64
N LYS A 96 -15.02 -0.89 -6.29
CA LYS A 96 -15.21 -2.33 -6.58
C LYS A 96 -16.29 -3.00 -5.71
N GLY A 97 -16.86 -2.27 -4.72
CA GLY A 97 -18.00 -2.70 -3.91
C GLY A 97 -17.73 -4.02 -3.16
N VAL A 98 -18.55 -5.05 -3.43
CA VAL A 98 -18.43 -6.34 -2.73
C VAL A 98 -17.06 -6.99 -2.93
N LEU A 99 -16.40 -6.79 -4.07
CA LEU A 99 -15.05 -7.31 -4.30
C LEU A 99 -14.04 -6.65 -3.38
N ALA A 100 -14.17 -5.33 -3.15
CA ALA A 100 -13.32 -4.62 -2.20
C ALA A 100 -13.52 -5.15 -0.77
N VAL A 101 -14.77 -5.40 -0.33
CA VAL A 101 -15.05 -5.98 0.98
C VAL A 101 -14.41 -7.36 1.15
N ARG A 102 -14.53 -8.23 0.15
CA ARG A 102 -13.89 -9.56 0.16
C ARG A 102 -12.37 -9.47 0.25
N GLU A 103 -11.79 -8.53 -0.49
CA GLU A 103 -10.34 -8.32 -0.50
C GLU A 103 -9.83 -7.76 0.84
N VAL A 104 -10.61 -6.91 1.54
CA VAL A 104 -10.29 -6.49 2.91
C VAL A 104 -10.17 -7.71 3.84
N HIS A 105 -11.16 -8.61 3.82
CA HIS A 105 -11.11 -9.84 4.59
C HIS A 105 -9.89 -10.68 4.24
N ARG A 106 -9.64 -10.90 2.95
CA ARG A 106 -8.47 -11.68 2.50
C ARG A 106 -7.15 -11.05 2.96
N CYS A 107 -7.01 -9.74 2.86
CA CYS A 107 -5.81 -9.04 3.31
C CYS A 107 -5.49 -9.30 4.78
N VAL A 108 -6.50 -9.28 5.65
CA VAL A 108 -6.30 -9.42 7.08
C VAL A 108 -6.24 -10.90 7.51
N GLU A 109 -7.20 -11.71 7.06
CA GLU A 109 -7.39 -13.09 7.52
C GLU A 109 -6.43 -14.07 6.85
N ASP A 110 -6.20 -13.93 5.53
CA ASP A 110 -5.38 -14.87 4.76
C ASP A 110 -3.94 -14.38 4.56
N LEU A 111 -3.75 -13.08 4.30
CA LEU A 111 -2.44 -12.49 4.03
C LEU A 111 -1.74 -11.92 5.26
N GLY A 112 -2.44 -11.80 6.40
CA GLY A 112 -1.85 -11.32 7.65
C GLY A 112 -1.43 -9.84 7.62
N LEU A 113 -1.96 -9.04 6.69
CA LEU A 113 -1.71 -7.62 6.64
C LEU A 113 -2.37 -6.92 7.84
N ARG A 114 -1.71 -5.88 8.36
CA ARG A 114 -2.07 -5.25 9.64
C ARG A 114 -2.97 -4.04 9.54
N GLY A 115 -3.32 -3.65 8.32
CA GLY A 115 -4.21 -2.52 8.07
C GLY A 115 -4.51 -2.35 6.59
N MET A 116 -5.34 -1.35 6.31
CA MET A 116 -5.75 -1.00 4.95
C MET A 116 -5.42 0.46 4.67
N LYS A 117 -4.85 0.72 3.49
CA LYS A 117 -4.57 2.06 2.97
C LYS A 117 -5.68 2.49 2.02
N PHE A 118 -6.19 3.69 2.25
CA PHE A 118 -7.08 4.39 1.33
C PHE A 118 -6.48 5.74 0.95
N MET A 119 -6.76 6.18 -0.27
CA MET A 119 -6.35 7.48 -0.77
C MET A 119 -7.54 8.16 -1.47
N PRO A 120 -8.45 8.79 -0.68
CA PRO A 120 -9.72 9.31 -1.19
C PRO A 120 -9.60 10.24 -2.39
N LEU A 121 -8.49 11.01 -2.46
CA LEU A 121 -8.23 11.92 -3.57
C LEU A 121 -8.06 11.18 -4.91
N THR A 122 -7.24 10.13 -4.94
CA THR A 122 -6.91 9.41 -6.19
C THR A 122 -7.89 8.27 -6.47
N GLN A 123 -8.55 7.76 -5.43
CA GLN A 123 -9.66 6.80 -5.54
C GLN A 123 -11.02 7.47 -5.78
N ALA A 124 -11.05 8.81 -5.85
CA ALA A 124 -12.22 9.66 -6.18
C ALA A 124 -13.46 9.38 -5.32
N PHE A 125 -13.32 9.29 -4.00
CA PHE A 125 -14.45 9.17 -3.09
C PHE A 125 -14.36 10.14 -1.91
N PHE A 126 -15.51 10.50 -1.36
CA PHE A 126 -15.61 11.18 -0.07
C PHE A 126 -15.78 10.15 1.04
N VAL A 127 -15.09 10.34 2.17
CA VAL A 127 -15.09 9.38 3.29
C VAL A 127 -16.47 9.17 3.94
N ASP A 128 -17.37 10.13 3.78
CA ASP A 128 -18.77 10.09 4.24
C ASP A 128 -19.75 9.54 3.18
N ASN A 129 -19.26 9.17 2.00
CA ASN A 129 -20.09 8.60 0.96
C ASN A 129 -20.65 7.23 1.40
N PRO A 130 -21.98 7.04 1.42
CA PRO A 130 -22.58 5.76 1.85
C PRO A 130 -22.11 4.55 1.04
N SER A 131 -21.67 4.72 -0.21
CA SER A 131 -21.19 3.62 -1.07
C SER A 131 -19.90 2.98 -0.57
N VAL A 132 -19.04 3.71 0.14
CA VAL A 132 -17.76 3.20 0.68
C VAL A 132 -17.90 2.62 2.09
N ARG A 133 -19.03 2.86 2.76
CA ARG A 133 -19.30 2.42 4.12
C ARG A 133 -19.07 0.92 4.34
N PRO A 134 -19.54 0.00 3.46
CA PRO A 134 -19.32 -1.44 3.68
C PRO A 134 -17.85 -1.84 3.78
N VAL A 135 -16.96 -1.14 3.07
CA VAL A 135 -15.52 -1.39 3.12
C VAL A 135 -14.94 -0.96 4.46
N PHE A 136 -15.33 0.21 4.98
CA PHE A 136 -14.90 0.67 6.31
C PHE A 136 -15.48 -0.16 7.45
N GLU A 137 -16.72 -0.64 7.31
CA GLU A 137 -17.34 -1.56 8.28
C GLU A 137 -16.59 -2.90 8.31
N ALA A 138 -16.15 -3.42 7.16
CA ALA A 138 -15.30 -4.62 7.10
C ALA A 138 -13.97 -4.39 7.83
N CYS A 139 -13.30 -3.26 7.60
CA CYS A 139 -12.07 -2.92 8.32
C CYS A 139 -12.29 -2.84 9.83
N ALA A 140 -13.38 -2.20 10.28
CA ALA A 140 -13.68 -2.04 11.70
C ALA A 140 -13.99 -3.38 12.40
N ASN A 141 -14.62 -4.32 11.70
CA ASN A 141 -14.97 -5.64 12.23
C ASN A 141 -13.76 -6.59 12.36
N LEU A 142 -12.65 -6.29 11.70
CA LEU A 142 -11.42 -7.07 11.70
C LEU A 142 -10.34 -6.51 12.65
N SER A 143 -10.65 -5.48 13.41
CA SER A 143 -9.72 -4.76 14.30
C SER A 143 -9.60 -5.42 15.67
#